data_25b932ca060803b9bfc99b60cc871cf8
#
_entry.id   25b932ca060803b9bfc99b60cc871cf8
#
_cell.length_a   1.000
_cell.length_b   1.000
_cell.length_c   1.000
_cell.angle_alpha   90.00
_cell.angle_beta   90.00
_cell.angle_gamma   90.00
#
_symmetry.space_group_name_H-M   'P 1'
#
loop_
_entity.id
_entity.type
_entity.pdbx_description
1 polymer ?
#
loop_
_entity_poly.entity_id
_entity_poly.type
_entity_poly.pdbx_seq_one_letter_code
_entity_poly.pdbx_strand_id
1 'polypeptide(L)'
;MDFKIIKYLIIFLLIQFNSQAIEFEGKFIQGHFILGKTEPGAKIKIDKKSIRVSEDGFFAFGLGRDRKNDVVIIETINGVKSKIVKKVLKREYKIQRIDGLPEKKVTPPKEVYDRIRAENKLIGKARAIDTNLTYFKDKF
;
A
#
# COMPACT_ATOMS: atom_id res chain seq x y z
N MET A 1 -0.34 54.21 -5.74
CA MET A 1 -0.64 52.84 -5.31
C MET A 1 -0.29 52.76 -3.85
N ASP A 2 -1.28 52.56 -2.97
CA ASP A 2 -1.09 52.71 -1.51
C ASP A 2 -0.09 51.67 -0.96
N PHE A 3 0.88 52.18 -0.23
CA PHE A 3 1.93 51.37 0.42
C PHE A 3 1.36 50.26 1.34
N LYS A 4 0.14 50.45 1.84
CA LYS A 4 -0.61 49.44 2.61
C LYS A 4 -1.04 48.25 1.73
N ILE A 5 -1.48 48.49 0.50
CA ILE A 5 -1.89 47.43 -0.44
C ILE A 5 -0.71 46.58 -0.81
N ILE A 6 0.46 47.16 -1.04
CA ILE A 6 1.71 46.45 -1.34
C ILE A 6 2.12 45.54 -0.16
N LYS A 7 1.99 46.04 1.06
CA LYS A 7 2.31 45.26 2.27
C LYS A 7 1.40 44.02 2.42
N TYR A 8 0.10 44.16 2.18
CA TYR A 8 -0.82 43.01 2.22
C TYR A 8 -0.61 42.05 1.06
N LEU A 9 -0.25 42.52 -0.12
CA LEU A 9 0.10 41.69 -1.28
C LEU A 9 1.34 40.87 -1.00
N ILE A 10 2.37 41.46 -0.38
CA ILE A 10 3.60 40.72 0.01
C ILE A 10 3.31 39.68 1.09
N ILE A 11 2.45 39.98 2.06
CA ILE A 11 2.06 39.02 3.11
C ILE A 11 1.27 37.83 2.46
N PHE A 12 0.39 38.12 1.52
CA PHE A 12 -0.36 37.06 0.79
C PHE A 12 0.55 36.18 -0.05
N LEU A 13 1.60 36.75 -0.65
CA LEU A 13 2.58 36.01 -1.45
C LEU A 13 3.48 35.08 -0.61
N LEU A 14 3.64 35.35 0.68
CA LEU A 14 4.47 34.55 1.61
C LEU A 14 3.73 33.34 2.20
N ILE A 15 2.41 33.25 2.00
CA ILE A 15 1.65 32.04 2.39
C ILE A 15 1.80 30.98 1.29
N GLN A 16 2.96 30.38 1.23
CA GLN A 16 3.18 29.19 0.42
C GLN A 16 2.62 28.00 1.20
N PHE A 17 1.44 27.52 0.83
CA PHE A 17 0.97 26.22 1.25
C PHE A 17 1.88 25.17 0.62
N ASN A 18 2.84 24.66 1.39
CA ASN A 18 3.54 23.44 1.03
C ASN A 18 2.55 22.28 1.11
N SER A 19 1.73 22.11 0.07
CA SER A 19 0.98 20.88 -0.10
C SER A 19 1.95 19.82 -0.58
N GLN A 20 2.47 19.05 0.33
CA GLN A 20 3.30 17.90 -0.03
C GLN A 20 2.37 16.82 -0.57
N ALA A 21 2.36 16.67 -1.89
CA ALA A 21 1.61 15.60 -2.54
C ALA A 21 2.20 14.23 -2.16
N ILE A 22 1.35 13.21 -1.98
CA ILE A 22 1.83 11.84 -1.75
C ILE A 22 2.77 11.42 -2.87
N GLU A 23 3.96 10.99 -2.51
CA GLU A 23 4.92 10.37 -3.42
C GLU A 23 4.69 8.87 -3.45
N PHE A 24 4.84 8.24 -4.63
CA PHE A 24 4.69 6.80 -4.80
C PHE A 24 5.91 6.23 -5.50
N GLU A 25 6.48 5.19 -4.92
CA GLU A 25 7.49 4.34 -5.54
C GLU A 25 6.86 3.01 -5.91
N GLY A 26 7.11 2.52 -7.14
CA GLY A 26 6.49 1.31 -7.69
C GLY A 26 5.56 1.61 -8.88
N LYS A 27 5.08 0.54 -9.50
CA LYS A 27 4.20 0.63 -10.67
C LYS A 27 2.78 0.22 -10.30
N PHE A 28 1.77 1.01 -10.67
CA PHE A 28 0.36 0.66 -10.48
C PHE A 28 -0.09 -0.40 -11.49
N ILE A 29 0.45 -1.61 -11.34
CA ILE A 29 0.18 -2.78 -12.17
C ILE A 29 -0.27 -3.91 -11.24
N GLN A 30 -1.13 -4.80 -11.72
CA GLN A 30 -1.57 -5.99 -10.98
C GLN A 30 -0.40 -6.77 -10.37
N GLY A 31 -0.52 -7.17 -9.09
CA GLY A 31 0.49 -7.94 -8.38
C GLY A 31 1.72 -7.17 -7.93
N HIS A 32 1.77 -5.84 -8.11
CA HIS A 32 2.90 -5.02 -7.67
C HIS A 32 2.73 -4.52 -6.24
N PHE A 33 3.87 -4.27 -5.60
CA PHE A 33 4.00 -3.60 -4.33
C PHE A 33 4.21 -2.10 -4.58
N ILE A 34 3.59 -1.25 -3.77
CA ILE A 34 3.70 0.20 -3.81
C ILE A 34 4.18 0.68 -2.45
N LEU A 35 5.22 1.47 -2.45
CA LEU A 35 5.66 2.25 -1.32
C LEU A 35 5.16 3.68 -1.50
N GLY A 36 4.55 4.24 -0.47
CA GLY A 36 4.10 5.63 -0.47
C GLY A 36 4.78 6.43 0.62
N LYS A 37 4.93 7.73 0.40
CA LYS A 37 5.40 8.70 1.37
C LYS A 37 4.43 9.86 1.45
N THR A 38 4.02 10.22 2.65
CA THR A 38 3.13 11.31 2.99
C THR A 38 3.69 12.13 4.15
N GLU A 39 2.99 13.16 4.58
CA GLU A 39 3.37 13.91 5.79
C GLU A 39 3.31 13.03 7.04
N PRO A 40 4.25 13.19 7.98
CA PRO A 40 4.20 12.54 9.29
C PRO A 40 2.87 12.82 10.00
N GLY A 41 2.28 11.78 10.59
CA GLY A 41 0.98 11.89 11.27
C GLY A 41 -0.25 11.82 10.36
N ALA A 42 -0.10 11.74 9.05
CA ALA A 42 -1.20 11.52 8.12
C ALA A 42 -1.84 10.14 8.33
N LYS A 43 -3.14 10.06 8.04
CA LYS A 43 -3.88 8.79 8.03
C LYS A 43 -4.20 8.39 6.60
N ILE A 44 -3.80 7.18 6.20
CA ILE A 44 -3.99 6.66 4.85
C ILE A 44 -5.05 5.54 4.86
N LYS A 45 -5.97 5.60 3.90
CA LYS A 45 -6.86 4.49 3.56
C LYS A 45 -6.67 4.12 2.09
N ILE A 46 -6.48 2.84 1.83
CA ILE A 46 -6.45 2.27 0.49
C ILE A 46 -7.78 1.54 0.28
N ASP A 47 -8.57 2.01 -0.68
CA ASP A 47 -9.97 1.63 -0.89
C ASP A 47 -10.78 1.89 0.40
N LYS A 48 -11.15 0.85 1.14
CA LYS A 48 -11.88 0.96 2.43
C LYS A 48 -11.00 0.60 3.64
N LYS A 49 -9.75 0.17 3.42
CA LYS A 49 -8.88 -0.35 4.47
C LYS A 49 -7.90 0.71 4.95
N SER A 50 -7.84 0.93 6.27
CA SER A 50 -6.80 1.77 6.87
C SER A 50 -5.44 1.07 6.78
N ILE A 51 -4.42 1.82 6.41
CA ILE A 51 -3.05 1.36 6.27
C ILE A 51 -2.21 2.05 7.34
N ARG A 52 -1.27 1.31 7.94
CA ARG A 52 -0.29 1.86 8.88
C ARG A 52 0.63 2.82 8.14
N VAL A 53 0.85 3.98 8.74
CA VAL A 53 1.83 4.97 8.32
C VAL A 53 2.92 5.00 9.40
N SER A 54 4.18 5.00 8.99
CA SER A 54 5.32 5.12 9.91
C SER A 54 5.43 6.56 10.47
N GLU A 55 6.23 6.75 11.51
CA GLU A 55 6.43 8.07 12.11
C GLU A 55 7.01 9.10 11.14
N ASP A 56 7.81 8.64 10.17
CA ASP A 56 8.41 9.46 9.10
C ASP A 56 7.55 9.50 7.80
N GLY A 57 6.28 9.05 7.87
CA GLY A 57 5.30 9.20 6.81
C GLY A 57 5.29 8.10 5.74
N PHE A 58 6.06 7.00 5.89
CA PHE A 58 6.03 5.91 4.92
C PHE A 58 4.87 4.96 5.16
N PHE A 59 4.30 4.45 4.09
CA PHE A 59 3.27 3.41 4.09
C PHE A 59 3.43 2.50 2.87
N ALA A 60 2.92 1.28 2.97
CA ALA A 60 3.06 0.29 1.92
C ALA A 60 1.78 -0.49 1.68
N PHE A 61 1.53 -0.87 0.44
CA PHE A 61 0.41 -1.73 0.08
C PHE A 61 0.68 -2.53 -1.19
N GLY A 62 0.00 -3.67 -1.31
CA GLY A 62 0.06 -4.53 -2.49
C GLY A 62 -1.18 -4.38 -3.36
N LEU A 63 -1.00 -4.44 -4.66
CA LEU A 63 -2.08 -4.55 -5.63
C LEU A 63 -2.36 -6.04 -5.90
N GLY A 64 -3.62 -6.45 -5.73
CA GLY A 64 -4.02 -7.84 -5.96
C GLY A 64 -3.69 -8.30 -7.39
N ARG A 65 -3.32 -9.60 -7.53
CA ARG A 65 -2.98 -10.21 -8.81
C ARG A 65 -4.06 -10.04 -9.88
N ASP A 66 -5.31 -10.21 -9.48
CA ASP A 66 -6.46 -10.19 -10.40
C ASP A 66 -7.32 -8.94 -10.24
N ARG A 67 -6.73 -7.86 -9.70
CA ARG A 67 -7.42 -6.60 -9.46
C ARG A 67 -7.88 -6.00 -10.79
N LYS A 68 -9.19 -5.70 -10.88
CA LYS A 68 -9.80 -5.10 -12.08
C LYS A 68 -10.04 -3.59 -11.93
N ASN A 69 -10.21 -3.12 -10.70
CA ASN A 69 -10.60 -1.74 -10.40
C ASN A 69 -9.39 -0.87 -10.08
N ASP A 70 -9.51 0.41 -10.36
CA ASP A 70 -8.55 1.42 -9.94
C ASP A 70 -8.41 1.43 -8.41
N VAL A 71 -7.28 1.90 -7.90
CA VAL A 71 -7.07 2.04 -6.46
C VAL A 71 -7.45 3.44 -6.01
N VAL A 72 -8.24 3.51 -4.97
CA VAL A 72 -8.65 4.77 -4.33
C VAL A 72 -7.83 4.94 -3.05
N ILE A 73 -7.10 6.05 -2.99
CA ILE A 73 -6.26 6.41 -1.87
C ILE A 73 -6.90 7.63 -1.21
N ILE A 74 -7.20 7.53 0.07
CA ILE A 74 -7.72 8.64 0.87
C ILE A 74 -6.66 8.99 1.91
N GLU A 75 -6.16 10.18 1.83
CA GLU A 75 -5.28 10.79 2.81
C GLU A 75 -6.07 11.70 3.74
N THR A 76 -5.71 11.74 4.99
CA THR A 76 -6.27 12.69 5.95
C THR A 76 -5.14 13.32 6.74
N ILE A 77 -4.96 14.62 6.57
CA ILE A 77 -3.97 15.46 7.27
C ILE A 77 -4.73 16.54 8.02
N ASN A 78 -4.52 16.67 9.33
CA ASN A 78 -5.18 17.68 10.16
C ASN A 78 -6.72 17.75 9.98
N GLY A 79 -7.35 16.59 9.76
CA GLY A 79 -8.80 16.50 9.54
C GLY A 79 -9.25 16.75 8.09
N VAL A 80 -8.39 17.30 7.25
CA VAL A 80 -8.68 17.53 5.83
C VAL A 80 -8.46 16.24 5.04
N LYS A 81 -9.45 15.86 4.23
CA LYS A 81 -9.38 14.65 3.40
C LYS A 81 -9.09 15.00 1.96
N SER A 82 -8.09 14.34 1.38
CA SER A 82 -7.82 14.32 -0.05
C SER A 82 -8.07 12.93 -0.62
N LYS A 83 -8.51 12.86 -1.89
CA LYS A 83 -8.78 11.61 -2.59
C LYS A 83 -7.97 11.55 -3.86
N ILE A 84 -7.18 10.49 -4.01
CA ILE A 84 -6.38 10.21 -5.20
C ILE A 84 -6.88 8.89 -5.79
N VAL A 85 -7.09 8.86 -7.09
CA VAL A 85 -7.44 7.64 -7.83
C VAL A 85 -6.31 7.31 -8.79
N LYS A 86 -5.76 6.11 -8.68
CA LYS A 86 -4.70 5.61 -9.57
C LYS A 86 -5.21 4.45 -10.39
N LYS A 87 -5.08 4.56 -11.71
CA LYS A 87 -5.41 3.48 -12.64
C LYS A 87 -4.47 2.30 -12.42
N VAL A 88 -5.03 1.09 -12.32
CA VAL A 88 -4.24 -0.14 -12.20
C VAL A 88 -4.18 -0.84 -13.56
N LEU A 89 -2.97 -0.99 -14.08
CA LEU A 89 -2.74 -1.65 -15.35
C LEU A 89 -2.79 -3.17 -15.20
N LYS A 90 -3.29 -3.84 -16.23
CA LYS A 90 -3.30 -5.29 -16.32
C LYS A 90 -1.86 -5.79 -16.52
N ARG A 91 -1.51 -6.87 -15.83
CA ARG A 91 -0.25 -7.59 -16.02
C ARG A 91 -0.46 -8.82 -16.88
N GLU A 92 0.41 -9.05 -17.83
CA GLU A 92 0.49 -10.32 -18.54
C GLU A 92 1.37 -11.28 -17.75
N TYR A 93 0.81 -12.49 -17.46
CA TYR A 93 1.52 -13.53 -16.74
C TYR A 93 1.93 -14.62 -17.72
N LYS A 94 3.20 -15.04 -17.68
CA LYS A 94 3.65 -16.26 -18.35
C LYS A 94 3.13 -17.45 -17.54
N ILE A 95 2.09 -18.09 -18.03
CA ILE A 95 1.48 -19.26 -17.38
C ILE A 95 2.16 -20.50 -17.92
N GLN A 96 2.78 -21.28 -17.03
CA GLN A 96 3.24 -22.61 -17.35
C GLN A 96 2.18 -23.62 -16.91
N ARG A 97 1.82 -24.53 -17.80
CA ARG A 97 0.94 -25.64 -17.51
C ARG A 97 1.78 -26.92 -17.45
N ILE A 98 1.67 -27.64 -16.35
CA ILE A 98 2.36 -28.92 -16.15
C ILE A 98 1.29 -29.99 -16.05
N ASP A 99 1.23 -30.87 -17.04
CA ASP A 99 0.31 -32.00 -17.10
C ASP A 99 1.04 -33.30 -16.75
N GLY A 100 0.30 -34.34 -16.37
CA GLY A 100 0.86 -35.67 -16.12
C GLY A 100 1.55 -35.86 -14.77
N LEU A 101 1.34 -34.99 -13.81
CA LEU A 101 1.83 -35.21 -12.46
C LEU A 101 1.03 -36.33 -11.78
N PRO A 102 1.71 -37.29 -11.10
CA PRO A 102 1.03 -38.30 -10.31
C PRO A 102 0.13 -37.67 -9.25
N GLU A 103 -1.08 -38.17 -9.07
CA GLU A 103 -2.08 -37.61 -8.15
C GLU A 103 -1.55 -37.45 -6.72
N LYS A 104 -0.76 -38.42 -6.23
CA LYS A 104 -0.11 -38.37 -4.90
C LYS A 104 0.84 -37.20 -4.70
N LYS A 105 1.30 -36.53 -5.78
CA LYS A 105 2.14 -35.32 -5.73
C LYS A 105 1.31 -34.03 -5.77
N VAL A 106 0.07 -34.12 -6.20
CA VAL A 106 -0.86 -33.00 -6.31
C VAL A 106 -1.77 -32.94 -5.09
N THR A 107 -2.25 -34.12 -4.64
CA THR A 107 -3.11 -34.25 -3.47
C THR A 107 -2.36 -34.99 -2.36
N PRO A 108 -2.11 -34.34 -1.20
CA PRO A 108 -1.42 -34.99 -0.09
C PRO A 108 -2.22 -36.23 0.39
N PRO A 109 -1.56 -37.35 0.79
CA PRO A 109 -2.22 -38.44 1.46
C PRO A 109 -2.88 -38.05 2.75
N LYS A 110 -3.93 -38.78 3.16
CA LYS A 110 -4.70 -38.45 4.38
C LYS A 110 -3.83 -38.37 5.63
N GLU A 111 -2.83 -39.22 5.74
CA GLU A 111 -1.92 -39.33 6.89
C GLU A 111 -1.13 -38.04 7.18
N VAL A 112 -0.94 -37.19 6.16
CA VAL A 112 -0.19 -35.92 6.33
C VAL A 112 -1.09 -34.72 6.60
N TYR A 113 -2.41 -34.84 6.51
CA TYR A 113 -3.31 -33.71 6.74
C TYR A 113 -3.23 -33.13 8.15
N ASP A 114 -3.07 -33.96 9.18
CA ASP A 114 -2.98 -33.48 10.57
C ASP A 114 -1.70 -32.68 10.78
N ARG A 115 -0.59 -33.11 10.19
CA ARG A 115 0.65 -32.35 10.18
C ARG A 115 0.47 -31.02 9.44
N ILE A 116 -0.11 -31.03 8.24
CA ILE A 116 -0.38 -29.80 7.46
C ILE A 116 -1.25 -28.83 8.25
N ARG A 117 -2.29 -29.30 8.94
CA ARG A 117 -3.15 -28.45 9.79
C ARG A 117 -2.37 -27.85 10.96
N ALA A 118 -1.52 -28.66 11.63
CA ALA A 118 -0.69 -28.18 12.74
C ALA A 118 0.31 -27.10 12.27
N GLU A 119 1.00 -27.33 11.15
CA GLU A 119 1.94 -26.39 10.55
C GLU A 119 1.22 -25.10 10.13
N ASN A 120 0.06 -25.18 9.47
CA ASN A 120 -0.74 -24.03 9.08
C ASN A 120 -1.20 -23.20 10.30
N LYS A 121 -1.53 -23.86 11.42
CA LYS A 121 -1.88 -23.19 12.68
C LYS A 121 -0.70 -22.41 13.24
N LEU A 122 0.51 -22.97 13.19
CA LEU A 122 1.75 -22.29 13.63
C LEU A 122 2.06 -21.09 12.73
N ILE A 123 1.98 -21.27 11.40
CA ILE A 123 2.17 -20.19 10.43
C ILE A 123 1.13 -19.08 10.65
N GLY A 124 -0.14 -19.47 10.89
CA GLY A 124 -1.21 -18.51 11.18
C GLY A 124 -0.92 -17.68 12.43
N LYS A 125 -0.45 -18.31 13.51
CA LYS A 125 -0.05 -17.61 14.73
C LYS A 125 1.13 -16.65 14.49
N ALA A 126 2.17 -17.09 13.78
CA ALA A 126 3.33 -16.25 13.46
C ALA A 126 2.93 -15.03 12.60
N ARG A 127 2.05 -15.22 11.62
CA ARG A 127 1.55 -14.14 10.75
C ARG A 127 0.60 -13.17 11.46
N ALA A 128 0.00 -13.58 12.56
CA ALA A 128 -0.89 -12.72 13.36
C ALA A 128 -0.11 -11.77 14.29
N ILE A 129 1.19 -11.97 14.44
CA ILE A 129 2.03 -11.08 15.25
C ILE A 129 2.14 -9.74 14.51
N ASP A 130 1.58 -8.71 15.12
CA ASP A 130 1.70 -7.35 14.63
C ASP A 130 2.88 -6.67 15.30
N THR A 131 3.87 -6.25 14.51
CA THR A 131 5.06 -5.56 14.99
C THR A 131 5.06 -4.12 14.48
N ASN A 132 5.64 -3.19 15.23
CA ASN A 132 5.78 -1.80 14.79
C ASN A 132 7.00 -1.58 13.88
N LEU A 133 7.60 -2.68 13.39
CA LEU A 133 8.76 -2.61 12.50
C LEU A 133 8.37 -2.04 11.14
N THR A 134 9.22 -1.19 10.59
CA THR A 134 9.00 -0.45 9.35
C THR A 134 10.02 -0.80 8.26
N TYR A 135 10.48 -2.05 8.25
CA TYR A 135 11.48 -2.56 7.27
C TYR A 135 11.03 -2.41 5.80
N PHE A 136 9.72 -2.26 5.57
CA PHE A 136 9.18 -2.04 4.23
C PHE A 136 9.65 -0.73 3.57
N LYS A 137 10.22 0.20 4.33
CA LYS A 137 10.77 1.46 3.80
C LYS A 137 12.22 1.35 3.29
N ASP A 138 12.91 0.28 3.67
CA ASP A 138 14.27 0.04 3.22
C ASP A 138 14.24 -0.52 1.78
N LYS A 139 15.19 -0.10 0.97
CA LYS A 139 15.30 -0.62 -0.41
C LYS A 139 15.84 -2.05 -0.36
N PHE A 140 15.16 -2.94 -1.08
CA PHE A 140 15.60 -4.31 -1.32
C PHE A 140 16.57 -4.36 -2.48
#